data_e12bc658c1799d7d4b8befd104a34501
#
_entry.id   e12bc658c1799d7d4b8befd104a34501
#
_cell.length_a   1.000
_cell.length_b   1.000
_cell.length_c   1.000
_cell.angle_alpha   90.00
_cell.angle_beta   90.00
_cell.angle_gamma   90.00
#
_symmetry.space_group_name_H-M   'P 1'
#
loop_
_entity.id
_entity.type
_entity.pdbx_description
1 polymer ?
#
loop_
_entity_poly.entity_id
_entity_poly.type
_entity_poly.pdbx_seq_one_letter_code
_entity_poly.pdbx_strand_id
1 'polypeptide(L)'
;ADKIGYYGDGGGNNATGIPQFRDPSAWYHLVVIMDTSQASAVDRWKIYVNGFYYPTGTTYWSADKPPALNGLSGIGGNGGTNYIGSYTTGTSNNFWGYMADCVGIDGTAAISDFGETKNGVWIAKDPSELTFGNNGWWLDFAASGDMGNDVSGNNNDWTAGGITASDQMLD
;
A
#
# COMPACT_ATOMS: atom_id res chain seq x y z
N ALA A 1 -0.98 -18.12 -3.86
CA ALA A 1 -1.64 -17.03 -4.55
C ALA A 1 -0.69 -15.84 -4.66
N ASP A 2 -0.02 -15.70 -5.76
CA ASP A 2 1.10 -14.78 -5.99
C ASP A 2 0.61 -13.51 -6.70
N LYS A 3 -0.56 -13.00 -6.29
CA LYS A 3 -1.25 -11.89 -6.96
C LYS A 3 -1.55 -10.78 -5.97
N ILE A 4 -1.52 -9.55 -6.46
CA ILE A 4 -2.02 -8.39 -5.71
C ILE A 4 -3.53 -8.35 -5.84
N GLY A 5 -4.23 -8.20 -4.72
CA GLY A 5 -5.67 -8.00 -4.67
C GLY A 5 -6.02 -6.76 -3.90
N TYR A 6 -7.05 -6.06 -4.34
CA TYR A 6 -7.70 -5.00 -3.58
C TYR A 6 -9.09 -5.46 -3.14
N TYR A 7 -9.40 -5.24 -1.89
CA TYR A 7 -10.69 -5.56 -1.30
C TYR A 7 -11.20 -4.29 -0.59
N GLY A 8 -12.25 -3.70 -1.14
CA GLY A 8 -12.85 -2.48 -0.59
C GLY A 8 -14.06 -2.77 0.28
N ASP A 9 -14.56 -1.75 0.94
CA ASP A 9 -15.69 -1.81 1.89
C ASP A 9 -16.96 -2.41 1.30
N GLY A 10 -17.65 -3.17 2.15
CA GLY A 10 -19.06 -3.50 1.94
C GLY A 10 -19.39 -4.39 0.75
N GLY A 11 -18.46 -5.21 0.29
CA GLY A 11 -18.79 -6.30 -0.65
C GLY A 11 -18.88 -5.92 -2.12
N GLY A 12 -18.29 -4.80 -2.52
CA GLY A 12 -18.42 -4.33 -3.89
C GLY A 12 -17.12 -4.11 -4.66
N ASN A 13 -16.09 -3.65 -4.02
CA ASN A 13 -14.89 -3.13 -4.69
C ASN A 13 -13.72 -4.11 -4.57
N ASN A 14 -13.78 -5.21 -5.31
CA ASN A 14 -12.74 -6.21 -5.30
C ASN A 14 -12.09 -6.29 -6.67
N ALA A 15 -10.78 -6.24 -6.72
CA ALA A 15 -10.02 -6.54 -7.91
C ALA A 15 -8.89 -7.51 -7.57
N THR A 16 -8.67 -8.49 -8.40
CA THR A 16 -7.53 -9.41 -8.27
C THR A 16 -6.68 -9.29 -9.51
N GLY A 17 -5.42 -8.94 -9.30
CA GLY A 17 -4.44 -8.83 -10.38
C GLY A 17 -4.21 -10.18 -11.08
N ILE A 18 -4.00 -10.14 -12.40
CA ILE A 18 -3.61 -11.30 -13.19
C ILE A 18 -2.10 -11.54 -13.14
N PRO A 19 -1.25 -10.49 -13.13
CA PRO A 19 0.19 -10.67 -12.98
C PRO A 19 0.53 -11.44 -11.71
N GLN A 20 1.54 -12.29 -11.81
CA GLN A 20 1.99 -13.14 -10.73
C GLN A 20 3.41 -12.71 -10.32
N PHE A 21 3.55 -12.43 -9.04
CA PHE A 21 4.82 -12.01 -8.42
C PHE A 21 5.38 -13.19 -7.64
N ARG A 22 6.21 -14.02 -8.30
CA ARG A 22 6.61 -15.34 -7.81
C ARG A 22 8.06 -15.44 -7.36
N ASP A 23 8.84 -14.40 -7.57
CA ASP A 23 10.22 -14.42 -7.11
C ASP A 23 10.28 -14.04 -5.62
N PRO A 24 10.52 -14.99 -4.71
CA PRO A 24 10.58 -14.71 -3.28
C PRO A 24 11.87 -13.99 -2.86
N SER A 25 12.83 -13.88 -3.77
CA SER A 25 14.10 -13.16 -3.54
C SER A 25 14.05 -11.70 -4.02
N ALA A 26 13.00 -11.34 -4.76
CA ALA A 26 12.85 -9.98 -5.29
C ALA A 26 12.06 -9.08 -4.34
N TRP A 27 12.52 -7.85 -4.19
CA TRP A 27 11.72 -6.77 -3.62
C TRP A 27 10.78 -6.20 -4.66
N TYR A 28 9.55 -5.96 -4.25
CA TYR A 28 8.52 -5.33 -5.07
C TYR A 28 8.09 -4.03 -4.43
N HIS A 29 8.27 -2.92 -5.13
CA HIS A 29 7.77 -1.63 -4.70
C HIS A 29 6.33 -1.46 -5.18
N LEU A 30 5.39 -1.46 -4.24
CA LEU A 30 3.96 -1.32 -4.51
C LEU A 30 3.51 0.09 -4.16
N VAL A 31 2.90 0.78 -5.12
CA VAL A 31 2.26 2.09 -4.89
C VAL A 31 0.80 2.03 -5.32
N VAL A 32 -0.10 2.45 -4.43
CA VAL A 32 -1.52 2.59 -4.71
C VAL A 32 -1.91 4.05 -4.53
N ILE A 33 -2.41 4.66 -5.59
CA ILE A 33 -2.91 6.04 -5.56
C ILE A 33 -4.43 5.98 -5.71
N MET A 34 -5.14 6.60 -4.78
CA MET A 34 -6.59 6.65 -4.79
C MET A 34 -7.07 8.10 -4.81
N ASP A 35 -7.87 8.46 -5.83
CA ASP A 35 -8.52 9.75 -5.95
C ASP A 35 -9.95 9.55 -6.44
N THR A 36 -10.89 9.47 -5.51
CA THR A 36 -12.30 9.22 -5.82
C THR A 36 -13.01 10.41 -6.46
N SER A 37 -12.39 11.59 -6.53
CA SER A 37 -12.94 12.77 -7.20
C SER A 37 -12.87 12.70 -8.73
N GLN A 38 -12.10 11.75 -9.28
CA GLN A 38 -11.95 11.59 -10.72
C GLN A 38 -13.27 11.18 -11.38
N ALA A 39 -13.65 11.87 -12.45
CA ALA A 39 -14.87 11.60 -13.20
C ALA A 39 -14.84 10.19 -13.83
N SER A 40 -13.69 9.81 -14.40
CA SER A 40 -13.45 8.49 -14.95
C SER A 40 -13.23 7.46 -13.84
N ALA A 41 -14.01 6.40 -13.83
CA ALA A 41 -13.94 5.37 -12.80
C ALA A 41 -12.57 4.68 -12.74
N VAL A 42 -11.92 4.46 -13.89
CA VAL A 42 -10.62 3.81 -13.99
C VAL A 42 -9.47 4.69 -13.48
N ASP A 43 -9.69 5.99 -13.35
CA ASP A 43 -8.69 6.94 -12.83
C ASP A 43 -8.79 7.13 -11.32
N ARG A 44 -9.84 6.59 -10.66
CA ARG A 44 -10.05 6.76 -9.21
C ARG A 44 -9.09 5.96 -8.36
N TRP A 45 -8.46 4.93 -8.91
CA TRP A 45 -7.38 4.24 -8.25
C TRP A 45 -6.39 3.70 -9.27
N LYS A 46 -5.11 3.82 -8.93
CA LYS A 46 -3.99 3.44 -9.79
C LYS A 46 -3.04 2.57 -8.99
N ILE A 47 -2.65 1.44 -9.55
CA ILE A 47 -1.72 0.52 -8.92
C ILE A 47 -0.46 0.45 -9.76
N TYR A 48 0.67 0.61 -9.11
CA TYR A 48 1.99 0.49 -9.70
C TYR A 48 2.78 -0.58 -8.98
N VAL A 49 3.54 -1.37 -9.73
CA VAL A 49 4.53 -2.29 -9.18
C VAL A 49 5.87 -2.01 -9.87
N ASN A 50 6.89 -1.71 -9.09
CA ASN A 50 8.20 -1.30 -9.60
C ASN A 50 8.09 -0.22 -10.68
N GLY A 51 7.27 0.79 -10.44
CA GLY A 51 7.02 1.91 -11.34
C GLY A 51 6.15 1.61 -12.55
N PHE A 52 5.84 0.34 -12.83
CA PHE A 52 4.95 -0.04 -13.93
C PHE A 52 3.49 0.12 -13.50
N TYR A 53 2.73 0.89 -14.29
CA TYR A 53 1.30 1.09 -14.07
C TYR A 53 0.48 -0.11 -14.57
N TYR A 54 -0.37 -0.64 -13.71
CA TYR A 54 -1.34 -1.70 -14.04
C TYR A 54 -2.73 -1.07 -14.17
N PRO A 55 -3.15 -0.63 -15.38
CA PRO A 55 -4.40 0.09 -15.56
C PRO A 55 -5.60 -0.74 -15.10
N THR A 56 -6.49 -0.13 -14.34
CA THR A 56 -7.81 -0.67 -14.02
C THR A 56 -8.71 -0.66 -15.26
N GLY A 57 -9.76 -1.47 -15.30
CA GLY A 57 -10.61 -1.60 -16.50
C GLY A 57 -9.95 -2.36 -17.64
N THR A 58 -8.86 -3.08 -17.41
CA THR A 58 -8.10 -3.80 -18.44
C THR A 58 -7.96 -5.28 -18.11
N THR A 59 -7.31 -6.02 -19.01
CA THR A 59 -7.02 -7.45 -18.84
C THR A 59 -6.05 -7.77 -17.70
N TYR A 60 -5.45 -6.78 -17.05
CA TYR A 60 -4.62 -7.00 -15.86
C TYR A 60 -5.42 -7.40 -14.62
N TRP A 61 -6.72 -7.20 -14.61
CA TRP A 61 -7.59 -7.47 -13.45
C TRP A 61 -8.72 -8.42 -13.80
N SER A 62 -8.93 -9.44 -12.97
CA SER A 62 -10.00 -10.43 -13.17
C SER A 62 -11.40 -9.91 -12.81
N ALA A 63 -11.45 -8.95 -11.93
CA ALA A 63 -12.64 -8.17 -11.60
C ALA A 63 -12.16 -6.77 -11.25
N ASP A 64 -12.80 -5.76 -11.81
CA ASP A 64 -12.44 -4.37 -11.63
C ASP A 64 -13.64 -3.60 -11.15
N LYS A 65 -13.60 -3.16 -9.92
CA LYS A 65 -14.66 -2.37 -9.31
C LYS A 65 -14.03 -1.15 -8.64
N PRO A 66 -13.76 -0.10 -9.41
CA PRO A 66 -13.22 1.13 -8.85
C PRO A 66 -14.20 1.74 -7.84
N PRO A 67 -13.69 2.53 -6.88
CA PRO A 67 -14.53 3.25 -5.93
C PRO A 67 -15.60 4.10 -6.62
N ALA A 68 -16.70 4.34 -5.93
CA ALA A 68 -17.72 5.28 -6.40
C ALA A 68 -17.14 6.71 -6.50
N LEU A 69 -17.72 7.54 -7.37
CA LEU A 69 -17.36 8.97 -7.45
C LEU A 69 -17.62 9.64 -6.10
N ASN A 70 -16.62 10.34 -5.58
CA ASN A 70 -16.62 10.95 -4.25
C ASN A 70 -16.92 9.94 -3.11
N GLY A 71 -16.73 8.65 -3.38
CA GLY A 71 -16.87 7.60 -2.37
C GLY A 71 -15.76 7.68 -1.35
N LEU A 72 -16.06 7.30 -0.11
CA LEU A 72 -15.05 7.15 0.92
C LEU A 72 -14.21 5.91 0.61
N SER A 73 -12.90 6.02 0.74
CA SER A 73 -12.04 4.85 0.68
C SER A 73 -12.03 4.13 2.04
N GLY A 74 -12.00 2.80 2.02
CA GLY A 74 -11.80 2.04 3.25
C GLY A 74 -10.39 2.15 3.82
N ILE A 75 -9.45 2.68 3.05
CA ILE A 75 -8.07 2.88 3.49
C ILE A 75 -7.97 4.24 4.18
N GLY A 76 -7.70 4.21 5.49
CA GLY A 76 -7.51 5.44 6.29
C GLY A 76 -8.77 6.24 6.59
N GLY A 77 -9.97 5.74 6.22
CA GLY A 77 -11.22 6.48 6.36
C GLY A 77 -12.33 5.69 7.05
N ASN A 78 -13.38 6.42 7.46
CA ASN A 78 -14.69 5.89 7.83
C ASN A 78 -14.75 4.98 9.08
N GLY A 79 -13.81 5.15 10.04
CA GLY A 79 -13.90 4.48 11.35
C GLY A 79 -13.71 2.96 11.33
N GLY A 80 -13.29 2.40 10.21
CA GLY A 80 -12.89 1.00 10.11
C GLY A 80 -11.48 0.77 10.64
N THR A 81 -11.20 -0.43 11.14
CA THR A 81 -9.84 -0.83 11.47
C THR A 81 -9.08 -1.18 10.20
N ASN A 82 -7.92 -0.56 10.00
CA ASN A 82 -7.03 -0.86 8.91
C ASN A 82 -5.94 -1.82 9.38
N TYR A 83 -5.46 -2.68 8.49
CA TYR A 83 -4.42 -3.65 8.77
C TYR A 83 -3.32 -3.58 7.72
N ILE A 84 -2.06 -3.68 8.16
CA ILE A 84 -0.89 -3.86 7.32
C ILE A 84 -0.40 -5.29 7.53
N GLY A 85 -0.18 -6.02 6.44
CA GLY A 85 0.27 -7.42 6.50
C GLY A 85 -0.81 -8.43 6.89
N SER A 86 -2.05 -8.00 7.13
CA SER A 86 -3.17 -8.91 7.47
C SER A 86 -4.48 -8.39 6.87
N TYR A 87 -5.45 -9.28 6.69
CA TYR A 87 -6.81 -8.90 6.28
C TYR A 87 -7.73 -8.61 7.49
N THR A 88 -7.44 -9.18 8.65
CA THR A 88 -8.27 -9.07 9.86
C THR A 88 -7.45 -9.41 11.11
N THR A 89 -7.99 -9.15 12.29
CA THR A 89 -7.42 -9.63 13.55
C THR A 89 -7.53 -11.14 13.62
N GLY A 90 -6.55 -11.86 13.15
CA GLY A 90 -6.56 -13.31 13.21
C GLY A 90 -5.37 -13.95 12.55
N THR A 91 -5.40 -15.27 12.52
CA THR A 91 -4.30 -16.08 11.99
C THR A 91 -4.46 -16.46 10.51
N SER A 92 -5.51 -15.96 9.85
CA SER A 92 -5.79 -16.27 8.44
C SER A 92 -5.57 -15.04 7.55
N ASN A 93 -5.11 -15.29 6.33
CA ASN A 93 -4.87 -14.26 5.31
C ASN A 93 -3.79 -13.23 5.70
N ASN A 94 -2.76 -13.67 6.40
CA ASN A 94 -1.60 -12.86 6.71
C ASN A 94 -0.63 -12.83 5.52
N PHE A 95 0.08 -11.74 5.39
CA PHE A 95 1.21 -11.63 4.47
C PHE A 95 2.37 -12.48 4.99
N TRP A 96 2.95 -13.27 4.10
CA TRP A 96 4.12 -14.10 4.39
C TRP A 96 5.30 -13.55 3.58
N GLY A 97 6.11 -12.74 4.20
CA GLY A 97 7.27 -12.11 3.57
C GLY A 97 7.82 -10.97 4.41
N TYR A 98 8.74 -10.23 3.83
CA TYR A 98 9.34 -9.06 4.47
C TYR A 98 8.70 -7.80 3.92
N MET A 99 8.60 -6.78 4.77
CA MET A 99 8.15 -5.43 4.40
C MET A 99 9.19 -4.42 4.86
N ALA A 100 9.37 -3.41 4.05
CA ALA A 100 10.16 -2.23 4.37
C ALA A 100 9.38 -0.98 3.94
N ASP A 101 9.52 0.10 4.68
CA ASP A 101 8.95 1.41 4.34
C ASP A 101 7.48 1.38 3.94
N CYS A 102 6.61 1.12 4.89
CA CYS A 102 5.18 1.31 4.65
C CYS A 102 4.80 2.77 4.87
N VAL A 103 4.19 3.37 3.84
CA VAL A 103 3.86 4.80 3.81
C VAL A 103 2.39 5.02 3.49
N GLY A 104 1.73 5.89 4.23
CA GLY A 104 0.43 6.46 3.91
C GLY A 104 0.52 7.97 3.73
N ILE A 105 -0.04 8.50 2.65
CA ILE A 105 -0.09 9.95 2.40
C ILE A 105 -1.55 10.41 2.42
N ASP A 106 -1.84 11.39 3.26
CA ASP A 106 -3.09 12.14 3.26
C ASP A 106 -2.90 13.41 2.43
N GLY A 107 -3.16 13.30 1.13
CA GLY A 107 -2.93 14.40 0.20
C GLY A 107 -2.78 13.91 -1.23
N THR A 108 -2.16 14.75 -2.05
CA THR A 108 -1.88 14.46 -3.45
C THR A 108 -0.44 13.97 -3.59
N ALA A 109 -0.26 12.85 -4.26
CA ALA A 109 1.05 12.30 -4.58
C ALA A 109 1.07 11.73 -6.00
N ALA A 110 2.24 11.77 -6.62
CA ALA A 110 2.50 11.17 -7.92
C ALA A 110 3.45 9.99 -7.77
N ILE A 111 3.45 9.07 -8.74
CA ILE A 111 4.37 7.92 -8.72
C ILE A 111 5.86 8.35 -8.65
N SER A 112 6.18 9.51 -9.23
CA SER A 112 7.53 10.09 -9.20
C SER A 112 8.00 10.53 -7.82
N ASP A 113 7.08 10.68 -6.86
CA ASP A 113 7.44 11.04 -5.48
C ASP A 113 8.01 9.82 -4.75
N PHE A 114 7.58 8.63 -5.14
CA PHE A 114 7.95 7.36 -4.50
C PHE A 114 9.13 6.65 -5.16
N GLY A 115 9.52 7.04 -6.37
CA GLY A 115 10.61 6.38 -7.07
C GLY A 115 10.95 7.01 -8.40
N GLU A 116 11.99 6.49 -9.02
CA GLU A 116 12.48 6.94 -10.31
C GLU A 116 13.06 5.77 -11.12
N THR A 117 13.16 5.94 -12.43
CA THR A 117 13.84 4.96 -13.29
C THR A 117 15.26 5.44 -13.60
N LYS A 118 16.25 4.65 -13.21
CA LYS A 118 17.67 4.86 -13.55
C LYS A 118 18.16 3.69 -14.40
N ASN A 119 18.67 3.97 -15.57
CA ASN A 119 19.21 2.97 -16.50
C ASN A 119 18.22 1.81 -16.80
N GLY A 120 16.94 2.11 -16.89
CA GLY A 120 15.88 1.12 -17.14
C GLY A 120 15.43 0.32 -15.92
N VAL A 121 15.98 0.59 -14.74
CA VAL A 121 15.61 -0.05 -13.48
C VAL A 121 14.83 0.94 -12.61
N TRP A 122 13.70 0.51 -12.05
CA TRP A 122 12.96 1.28 -11.07
C TRP A 122 13.67 1.24 -9.71
N ILE A 123 13.84 2.40 -9.10
CA ILE A 123 14.47 2.57 -7.78
C ILE A 123 13.48 3.34 -6.90
N ALA A 124 13.13 2.76 -5.76
CA ALA A 124 12.35 3.45 -4.74
C ALA A 124 13.16 4.62 -4.16
N LYS A 125 12.51 5.73 -3.86
CA LYS A 125 13.09 6.88 -3.17
C LYS A 125 12.94 6.72 -1.67
N ASP A 126 13.81 7.40 -0.94
CA ASP A 126 13.71 7.54 0.51
C ASP A 126 12.42 8.30 0.87
N PRO A 127 11.57 7.77 1.74
CA PRO A 127 10.33 8.42 2.14
C PRO A 127 10.52 9.70 2.97
N SER A 128 11.71 9.96 3.49
CA SER A 128 11.98 11.14 4.34
C SER A 128 11.68 12.48 3.67
N GLU A 129 11.63 12.52 2.35
CA GLU A 129 11.34 13.73 1.56
C GLU A 129 9.85 13.90 1.23
N LEU A 130 8.99 12.96 1.65
CA LEU A 130 7.57 13.00 1.36
C LEU A 130 6.83 13.99 2.27
N THR A 131 5.75 14.57 1.74
CA THR A 131 4.79 15.33 2.54
C THR A 131 3.62 14.43 2.89
N PHE A 132 3.52 14.04 4.16
CA PHE A 132 2.58 13.01 4.61
C PHE A 132 1.14 13.54 4.78
N GLY A 133 0.94 14.86 4.94
CA GLY A 133 -0.34 15.43 5.34
C GLY A 133 -0.64 15.16 6.81
N ASN A 134 -1.85 15.51 7.29
CA ASN A 134 -2.16 15.42 8.71
C ASN A 134 -2.44 13.98 9.19
N ASN A 135 -3.02 13.14 8.33
CA ASN A 135 -3.37 11.75 8.65
C ASN A 135 -2.40 10.75 8.00
N GLY A 136 -1.34 11.25 7.36
CA GLY A 136 -0.29 10.40 6.78
C GLY A 136 0.64 9.84 7.85
N TRP A 137 1.38 8.82 7.49
CA TRP A 137 2.27 8.09 8.39
C TRP A 137 3.38 7.40 7.60
N TRP A 138 4.48 7.06 8.28
CA TRP A 138 5.58 6.28 7.73
C TRP A 138 6.11 5.30 8.78
N LEU A 139 6.03 4.01 8.49
CA LEU A 139 6.57 2.94 9.30
C LEU A 139 7.87 2.46 8.63
N ASP A 140 9.00 2.79 9.23
CA ASP A 140 10.32 2.34 8.78
C ASP A 140 10.75 1.00 9.41
N PHE A 141 9.98 0.53 10.40
CA PHE A 141 10.25 -0.68 11.18
C PHE A 141 11.61 -0.73 11.87
N ALA A 142 12.29 0.41 12.04
CA ALA A 142 13.63 0.47 12.65
C ALA A 142 13.59 0.31 14.17
N ALA A 143 12.51 0.69 14.83
CA ALA A 143 12.36 0.58 16.27
C ALA A 143 11.98 -0.84 16.70
N SER A 144 12.93 -1.67 17.11
CA SER A 144 12.69 -3.08 17.48
C SER A 144 11.70 -3.27 18.65
N GLY A 145 11.53 -2.28 19.49
CA GLY A 145 10.56 -2.30 20.59
C GLY A 145 9.17 -1.79 20.21
N ASP A 146 9.04 -1.17 19.05
CA ASP A 146 7.78 -0.57 18.56
C ASP A 146 7.75 -0.55 17.03
N MET A 147 7.37 -1.68 16.43
CA MET A 147 7.25 -1.83 14.98
C MET A 147 6.13 -0.98 14.36
N GLY A 148 5.27 -0.41 15.18
CA GLY A 148 4.18 0.47 14.73
C GLY A 148 4.49 1.95 14.84
N ASN A 149 5.70 2.32 15.25
CA ASN A 149 6.09 3.72 15.41
C ASN A 149 6.04 4.48 14.07
N ASP A 150 5.32 5.59 14.05
CA ASP A 150 5.25 6.50 12.92
C ASP A 150 6.41 7.52 12.96
N VAL A 151 7.30 7.44 12.00
CA VAL A 151 8.45 8.36 11.88
C VAL A 151 8.18 9.55 10.94
N SER A 152 6.95 9.72 10.43
CA SER A 152 6.58 10.87 9.60
C SER A 152 6.59 12.21 10.33
N GLY A 153 6.52 12.17 11.66
CA GLY A 153 6.36 13.34 12.53
C GLY A 153 4.92 13.67 12.90
N ASN A 154 3.95 12.92 12.41
CA ASN A 154 2.52 13.12 12.73
C ASN A 154 2.06 12.38 13.98
N ASN A 155 2.85 11.42 14.49
CA ASN A 155 2.49 10.51 15.59
C ASN A 155 1.21 9.71 15.32
N ASN A 156 1.01 9.28 14.10
CA ASN A 156 -0.07 8.38 13.68
C ASN A 156 0.37 6.92 13.83
N ASP A 157 0.76 6.53 15.04
CA ASP A 157 1.29 5.21 15.36
C ASP A 157 0.30 4.08 15.09
N TRP A 158 0.83 2.95 14.67
CA TRP A 158 0.10 1.72 14.46
C TRP A 158 0.36 0.74 15.60
N THR A 159 -0.63 -0.03 15.95
CA THR A 159 -0.45 -1.08 16.95
C THR A 159 0.12 -2.33 16.31
N ALA A 160 1.33 -2.72 16.71
CA ALA A 160 1.94 -3.97 16.29
C ALA A 160 1.13 -5.16 16.82
N GLY A 161 0.81 -6.09 15.93
CA GLY A 161 0.03 -7.29 16.27
C GLY A 161 0.72 -8.55 15.75
N GLY A 162 1.29 -9.35 16.64
CA GLY A 162 1.90 -10.63 16.30
C GLY A 162 3.32 -10.53 15.72
N ILE A 163 3.90 -9.34 15.64
CA ILE A 163 5.31 -9.10 15.29
C ILE A 163 6.07 -8.61 16.50
N THR A 164 7.32 -9.02 16.63
CA THR A 164 8.21 -8.73 17.76
C THR A 164 9.60 -8.34 17.25
N ALA A 165 10.48 -7.91 18.15
CA ALA A 165 11.86 -7.59 17.81
C ALA A 165 12.62 -8.73 17.10
N SER A 166 12.21 -9.98 17.32
CA SER A 166 12.84 -11.15 16.65
C SER A 166 12.42 -11.30 15.18
N ASP A 167 11.39 -10.59 14.75
CA ASP A 167 10.91 -10.60 13.37
C ASP A 167 11.57 -9.47 12.53
N GLN A 168 12.29 -8.56 13.20
CA GLN A 168 13.05 -7.51 12.54
C GLN A 168 14.30 -8.08 11.85
N MET A 169 14.47 -7.76 10.58
CA MET A 169 15.70 -8.01 9.85
C MET A 169 16.52 -6.72 9.80
N LEU A 170 17.76 -6.81 10.27
CA LEU A 170 18.73 -5.72 10.18
C LEU A 170 19.66 -6.02 9.01
N ASP A 171 19.85 -5.04 8.14
CA ASP A 171 20.83 -5.09 7.04
C ASP A 171 22.26 -4.82 7.54
#